data_6c63f7b763f9d94f440fd8ae99aad67f
#
_entry.id   6c63f7b763f9d94f440fd8ae99aad67f
#
_cell.length_a   1.000
_cell.length_b   1.000
_cell.length_c   1.000
_cell.angle_alpha   90.00
_cell.angle_beta   90.00
_cell.angle_gamma   90.00
#
_symmetry.space_group_name_H-M   'P 1'
#
loop_
_entity.id
_entity.type
_entity.pdbx_description
1 polymer ?
#
loop_
_entity_poly.entity_id
_entity_poly.type
_entity_poly.pdbx_seq_one_letter_code
_entity_poly.pdbx_strand_id
1 'polypeptide(L)'
;TDGYTERGIRYDANGNLLAISRTAGGAVSDSLRFTLGGDVLLDVSGTSTGVFEYDPSGNLVKDGLNRLEFSYNCLNLMQTAKTASGAQKAQFTYGSDGRKLSEKARTGGFEYMGSLIYAYRGGTLSLAQAVTDEGTIQSAGVNYFIRDHLGSVRAVVDHTGKTVERNDYYPFGGRHENASLPLTGVNRYKFGGKESLEPVSLDMLDFGARFYDPRIARWNTQDPL
;
A
#
# COMPACT_ATOMS: atom_id res chain seq x y z
N THR A 1 5.70 -24.57 -0.91
CA THR A 1 4.96 -23.77 -1.92
C THR A 1 3.49 -24.10 -1.85
N ASP A 2 2.86 -23.58 -0.87
CA ASP A 2 1.67 -24.11 -0.22
C ASP A 2 0.40 -23.45 -0.72
N GLY A 3 0.17 -23.52 -2.06
CA GLY A 3 -1.07 -23.05 -2.64
C GLY A 3 -1.17 -21.54 -2.84
N TYR A 4 -0.07 -20.78 -2.61
CA TYR A 4 0.01 -19.35 -2.89
C TYR A 4 0.81 -19.11 -4.16
N THR A 5 0.14 -18.74 -5.24
CA THR A 5 0.78 -18.51 -6.54
C THR A 5 0.25 -17.24 -7.18
N GLU A 6 1.11 -16.58 -7.94
CA GLU A 6 0.74 -15.52 -8.88
C GLU A 6 1.12 -16.00 -10.27
N ARG A 7 0.15 -16.15 -11.16
CA ARG A 7 0.30 -16.79 -12.47
C ARG A 7 -0.64 -16.22 -13.52
N GLY A 8 -0.57 -16.74 -14.75
CA GLY A 8 -1.40 -16.27 -15.84
C GLY A 8 -1.13 -14.82 -16.23
N ILE A 9 0.08 -14.33 -15.87
CA ILE A 9 0.52 -12.97 -16.14
C ILE A 9 0.67 -12.81 -17.65
N ARG A 10 0.00 -11.82 -18.22
CA ARG A 10 0.09 -11.48 -19.64
C ARG A 10 0.30 -9.99 -19.80
N TYR A 11 1.09 -9.63 -20.80
CA TYR A 11 1.39 -8.25 -21.14
C TYR A 11 1.01 -7.95 -22.58
N ASP A 12 0.75 -6.69 -22.88
CA ASP A 12 0.71 -6.17 -24.24
C ASP A 12 2.12 -5.90 -24.80
N ALA A 13 2.20 -5.38 -26.02
CA ALA A 13 3.47 -5.05 -26.66
C ALA A 13 4.22 -3.89 -25.98
N ASN A 14 3.53 -3.04 -25.21
CA ASN A 14 4.10 -1.94 -24.45
C ASN A 14 4.55 -2.35 -23.04
N GLY A 15 4.31 -3.61 -22.64
CA GLY A 15 4.62 -4.12 -21.30
C GLY A 15 3.52 -3.84 -20.27
N ASN A 16 2.33 -3.42 -20.68
CA ASN A 16 1.22 -3.24 -19.78
C ASN A 16 0.60 -4.58 -19.37
N LEU A 17 0.30 -4.75 -18.10
CA LEU A 17 -0.34 -5.94 -17.57
C LEU A 17 -1.77 -6.08 -18.11
N LEU A 18 -2.08 -7.22 -18.76
CA LEU A 18 -3.38 -7.56 -19.33
C LEU A 18 -4.16 -8.58 -18.49
N ALA A 19 -3.46 -9.39 -17.71
CA ALA A 19 -4.11 -10.38 -16.86
C ALA A 19 -3.16 -10.84 -15.75
N ILE A 20 -3.76 -11.23 -14.63
CA ILE A 20 -3.09 -11.83 -13.49
C ILE A 20 -4.06 -12.76 -12.76
N SER A 21 -3.55 -13.87 -12.24
CA SER A 21 -4.34 -14.77 -11.40
C SER A 21 -3.54 -15.13 -10.15
N ARG A 22 -4.18 -15.10 -8.99
CA ARG A 22 -3.61 -15.46 -7.70
C ARG A 22 -4.37 -16.60 -7.07
N THR A 23 -3.65 -17.45 -6.34
CA THR A 23 -4.25 -18.47 -5.48
C THR A 23 -3.85 -18.22 -4.04
N ALA A 24 -4.75 -18.54 -3.12
CA ALA A 24 -4.49 -18.58 -1.68
C ALA A 24 -4.98 -19.92 -1.14
N GLY A 25 -4.11 -20.68 -0.46
CA GLY A 25 -4.44 -22.01 0.03
C GLY A 25 -4.85 -23.00 -1.06
N GLY A 26 -4.36 -22.80 -2.30
CA GLY A 26 -4.71 -23.63 -3.47
C GLY A 26 -5.99 -23.23 -4.21
N ALA A 27 -6.83 -22.36 -3.64
CA ALA A 27 -8.01 -21.81 -4.29
C ALA A 27 -7.69 -20.49 -5.03
N VAL A 28 -8.43 -20.20 -6.10
CA VAL A 28 -8.31 -18.91 -6.80
C VAL A 28 -8.84 -17.80 -5.88
N SER A 29 -7.98 -16.87 -5.50
CA SER A 29 -8.34 -15.67 -4.72
C SER A 29 -8.64 -14.47 -5.62
N ASP A 30 -7.82 -14.28 -6.67
CA ASP A 30 -8.03 -13.26 -7.69
C ASP A 30 -7.77 -13.84 -9.09
N SER A 31 -8.59 -13.46 -10.06
CA SER A 31 -8.35 -13.66 -11.49
C SER A 31 -8.86 -12.44 -12.21
N LEU A 32 -7.94 -11.54 -12.54
CA LEU A 32 -8.23 -10.20 -13.07
C LEU A 32 -7.77 -10.09 -14.51
N ARG A 33 -8.56 -9.37 -15.31
CA ARG A 33 -8.25 -8.94 -16.67
C ARG A 33 -8.34 -7.42 -16.73
N PHE A 34 -7.42 -6.82 -17.44
CA PHE A 34 -7.26 -5.38 -17.53
C PHE A 34 -7.58 -4.90 -18.95
N THR A 35 -8.47 -3.95 -19.06
CA THR A 35 -8.77 -3.23 -20.29
C THR A 35 -8.08 -1.88 -20.25
N LEU A 36 -7.31 -1.59 -21.29
CA LEU A 36 -6.47 -0.39 -21.37
C LEU A 36 -6.93 0.53 -22.50
N GLY A 37 -6.74 1.84 -22.32
CA GLY A 37 -6.77 2.86 -23.37
C GLY A 37 -5.36 3.43 -23.52
N GLY A 38 -4.59 2.93 -24.50
CA GLY A 38 -3.14 3.14 -24.50
C GLY A 38 -2.50 2.47 -23.29
N ASP A 39 -1.75 3.22 -22.48
CA ASP A 39 -1.10 2.72 -21.26
C ASP A 39 -1.94 2.95 -19.99
N VAL A 40 -3.14 3.53 -20.14
CA VAL A 40 -4.05 3.86 -19.03
C VAL A 40 -5.01 2.72 -18.77
N LEU A 41 -5.14 2.29 -17.50
CA LEU A 41 -6.12 1.28 -17.11
C LEU A 41 -7.52 1.88 -17.07
N LEU A 42 -8.45 1.32 -17.87
CA LEU A 42 -9.83 1.78 -17.94
C LEU A 42 -10.80 0.90 -17.15
N ASP A 43 -10.57 -0.42 -17.18
CA ASP A 43 -11.48 -1.37 -16.56
C ASP A 43 -10.75 -2.62 -16.08
N VAL A 44 -11.26 -3.18 -15.00
CA VAL A 44 -10.88 -4.49 -14.47
C VAL A 44 -12.09 -5.40 -14.48
N SER A 45 -11.93 -6.62 -14.96
CA SER A 45 -12.94 -7.66 -14.97
C SER A 45 -12.39 -8.99 -14.44
N GLY A 46 -13.28 -9.91 -14.11
CA GLY A 46 -12.93 -11.23 -13.59
C GLY A 46 -13.58 -11.53 -12.24
N THR A 47 -12.81 -11.98 -11.25
CA THR A 47 -13.31 -12.24 -9.88
C THR A 47 -13.78 -10.97 -9.18
N SER A 48 -13.27 -9.82 -9.63
CA SER A 48 -13.74 -8.49 -9.22
C SER A 48 -13.82 -7.59 -10.44
N THR A 49 -14.62 -6.53 -10.36
CA THR A 49 -14.85 -5.61 -11.47
C THR A 49 -14.75 -4.16 -11.01
N GLY A 50 -14.27 -3.27 -11.87
CA GLY A 50 -14.21 -1.84 -11.55
C GLY A 50 -13.73 -1.01 -12.73
N VAL A 51 -14.32 0.18 -12.87
CA VAL A 51 -13.95 1.19 -13.87
C VAL A 51 -13.05 2.23 -13.21
N PHE A 52 -12.05 2.68 -13.95
CA PHE A 52 -11.04 3.64 -13.49
C PHE A 52 -11.15 4.94 -14.25
N GLU A 53 -11.06 6.06 -13.53
CA GLU A 53 -11.11 7.40 -14.15
C GLU A 53 -9.90 8.21 -13.67
N TYR A 54 -9.42 9.08 -14.56
CA TYR A 54 -8.21 9.88 -14.32
C TYR A 54 -8.48 11.35 -14.59
N ASP A 55 -7.75 12.22 -13.89
CA ASP A 55 -7.74 13.64 -14.19
C ASP A 55 -6.86 13.95 -15.42
N PRO A 56 -6.87 15.19 -15.94
CA PRO A 56 -6.03 15.59 -17.07
C PRO A 56 -4.52 15.46 -16.82
N SER A 57 -4.07 15.39 -15.56
CA SER A 57 -2.68 15.17 -15.19
C SER A 57 -2.31 13.67 -15.10
N GLY A 58 -3.28 12.78 -15.37
CA GLY A 58 -3.08 11.32 -15.31
C GLY A 58 -3.12 10.74 -13.90
N ASN A 59 -3.63 11.48 -12.93
CA ASN A 59 -3.84 10.96 -11.59
C ASN A 59 -5.13 10.16 -11.52
N LEU A 60 -5.12 9.01 -10.87
CA LEU A 60 -6.30 8.17 -10.65
C LEU A 60 -7.28 8.88 -9.72
N VAL A 61 -8.42 9.34 -10.22
CA VAL A 61 -9.44 10.02 -9.41
C VAL A 61 -10.56 9.09 -8.96
N LYS A 62 -10.74 7.95 -9.67
CA LYS A 62 -11.73 6.93 -9.29
C LYS A 62 -11.19 5.54 -9.48
N ASP A 63 -11.24 4.77 -8.42
CA ASP A 63 -10.95 3.34 -8.36
C ASP A 63 -12.26 2.58 -8.14
N GLY A 64 -12.82 2.07 -9.22
CA GLY A 64 -14.06 1.31 -9.16
C GLY A 64 -13.92 -0.06 -8.51
N LEU A 65 -12.70 -0.64 -8.51
CA LEU A 65 -12.41 -1.93 -7.90
C LEU A 65 -12.53 -1.86 -6.37
N ASN A 66 -11.95 -0.81 -5.77
CA ASN A 66 -11.96 -0.58 -4.34
C ASN A 66 -13.10 0.39 -3.90
N ARG A 67 -13.86 0.93 -4.87
CA ARG A 67 -14.94 1.92 -4.65
C ARG A 67 -14.44 3.16 -3.93
N LEU A 68 -13.33 3.70 -4.42
CA LEU A 68 -12.65 4.86 -3.86
C LEU A 68 -12.62 6.01 -4.87
N GLU A 69 -12.64 7.22 -4.33
CA GLU A 69 -12.43 8.47 -5.06
C GLU A 69 -11.27 9.22 -4.41
N PHE A 70 -10.40 9.80 -5.24
CA PHE A 70 -9.17 10.46 -4.80
C PHE A 70 -9.12 11.91 -5.27
N SER A 71 -8.45 12.75 -4.49
CA SER A 71 -8.07 14.10 -4.90
C SER A 71 -6.58 14.32 -4.68
N TYR A 72 -6.01 15.22 -5.47
CA TYR A 72 -4.58 15.49 -5.51
C TYR A 72 -4.28 16.97 -5.30
N ASN A 73 -3.07 17.28 -4.86
CA ASN A 73 -2.56 18.65 -4.78
C ASN A 73 -1.84 19.03 -6.10
N CYS A 74 -1.31 20.27 -6.15
CA CYS A 74 -0.58 20.78 -7.32
C CYS A 74 0.74 20.03 -7.64
N LEU A 75 1.23 19.16 -6.73
CA LEU A 75 2.38 18.31 -6.93
C LEU A 75 1.97 16.89 -7.36
N ASN A 76 0.69 16.65 -7.73
CA ASN A 76 0.11 15.35 -8.03
C ASN A 76 0.22 14.33 -6.88
N LEU A 77 0.32 14.79 -5.63
CA LEU A 77 0.32 13.94 -4.44
C LEU A 77 -1.12 13.81 -3.92
N MET A 78 -1.53 12.59 -3.58
CA MET A 78 -2.90 12.31 -3.10
C MET A 78 -3.19 13.08 -1.81
N GLN A 79 -4.22 13.92 -1.81
CA GLN A 79 -4.67 14.66 -0.62
C GLN A 79 -5.75 13.92 0.15
N THR A 80 -6.72 13.31 -0.55
CA THR A 80 -7.82 12.60 0.10
C THR A 80 -8.14 11.31 -0.61
N ALA A 81 -8.58 10.33 0.19
CA ALA A 81 -9.27 9.14 -0.30
C ALA A 81 -10.63 9.06 0.38
N LYS A 82 -11.70 8.90 -0.42
CA LYS A 82 -13.09 8.80 0.03
C LYS A 82 -13.73 7.54 -0.54
N THR A 83 -14.75 7.04 0.13
CA THR A 83 -15.63 6.03 -0.47
C THR A 83 -16.50 6.67 -1.55
N ALA A 84 -17.09 5.87 -2.44
CA ALA A 84 -18.06 6.33 -3.43
C ALA A 84 -19.32 6.99 -2.79
N SER A 85 -19.57 6.77 -1.51
CA SER A 85 -20.63 7.47 -0.74
C SER A 85 -20.15 8.82 -0.15
N GLY A 86 -18.92 9.24 -0.42
CA GLY A 86 -18.34 10.50 0.04
C GLY A 86 -17.71 10.43 1.45
N ALA A 87 -17.75 9.27 2.13
CA ALA A 87 -17.14 9.15 3.46
C ALA A 87 -15.61 9.16 3.33
N GLN A 88 -14.96 10.08 4.08
CA GLN A 88 -13.52 10.20 4.08
C GLN A 88 -12.86 8.98 4.76
N LYS A 89 -11.97 8.31 4.05
CA LYS A 89 -11.13 7.24 4.56
C LYS A 89 -9.78 7.75 5.02
N ALA A 90 -9.12 8.55 4.18
CA ALA A 90 -7.81 9.10 4.47
C ALA A 90 -7.68 10.54 4.02
N GLN A 91 -6.81 11.27 4.70
CA GLN A 91 -6.35 12.60 4.33
C GLN A 91 -4.84 12.68 4.55
N PHE A 92 -4.14 13.24 3.58
CA PHE A 92 -2.70 13.42 3.61
C PHE A 92 -2.35 14.89 3.51
N THR A 93 -1.28 15.30 4.22
CA THR A 93 -0.68 16.61 4.05
C THR A 93 0.80 16.47 3.72
N TYR A 94 1.31 17.42 2.95
CA TYR A 94 2.68 17.39 2.47
C TYR A 94 3.36 18.73 2.67
N GLY A 95 4.67 18.71 2.82
CA GLY A 95 5.50 19.90 2.73
C GLY A 95 5.63 20.38 1.28
N SER A 96 6.20 21.57 1.11
CA SER A 96 6.50 22.13 -0.22
C SER A 96 7.51 21.30 -1.03
N ASP A 97 8.27 20.46 -0.36
CA ASP A 97 9.23 19.51 -0.92
C ASP A 97 8.60 18.14 -1.28
N GLY A 98 7.28 17.99 -1.11
CA GLY A 98 6.55 16.77 -1.40
C GLY A 98 6.63 15.70 -0.28
N ARG A 99 7.37 15.94 0.82
CA ARG A 99 7.39 14.98 1.93
C ARG A 99 6.05 14.91 2.63
N LYS A 100 5.57 13.72 2.92
CA LYS A 100 4.37 13.49 3.72
C LYS A 100 4.59 14.00 5.15
N LEU A 101 3.72 14.88 5.61
CA LEU A 101 3.73 15.44 6.97
C LEU A 101 2.68 14.78 7.85
N SER A 102 1.56 14.37 7.28
CA SER A 102 0.55 13.63 8.04
C SER A 102 -0.27 12.69 7.16
N GLU A 103 -0.79 11.65 7.79
CA GLU A 103 -1.89 10.85 7.27
C GLU A 103 -2.95 10.69 8.36
N LYS A 104 -4.20 10.95 8.04
CA LYS A 104 -5.31 10.94 8.99
C LYS A 104 -6.46 10.11 8.46
N ALA A 105 -6.98 9.23 9.30
CA ALA A 105 -8.24 8.53 9.13
C ALA A 105 -9.30 9.16 10.05
N ARG A 106 -10.53 8.65 9.99
CA ARG A 106 -11.65 9.16 10.79
C ARG A 106 -11.40 9.13 12.31
N THR A 107 -10.69 8.14 12.80
CA THR A 107 -10.50 7.90 14.25
C THR A 107 -9.09 8.18 14.75
N GLY A 108 -8.19 8.63 13.89
CA GLY A 108 -6.79 8.88 14.25
C GLY A 108 -5.92 9.00 13.03
N GLY A 109 -4.62 8.99 13.24
CA GLY A 109 -3.66 9.11 12.16
C GLY A 109 -2.25 9.22 12.66
N PHE A 110 -1.37 9.69 11.79
CA PHE A 110 0.05 9.84 12.09
C PHE A 110 0.57 11.18 11.59
N GLU A 111 1.53 11.72 12.31
CA GLU A 111 2.32 12.89 11.91
C GLU A 111 3.79 12.49 11.82
N TYR A 112 4.47 13.01 10.81
CA TYR A 112 5.83 12.64 10.44
C TYR A 112 6.79 13.81 10.68
N MET A 113 7.83 13.59 11.45
CA MET A 113 8.88 14.55 11.74
C MET A 113 10.25 13.89 11.49
N GLY A 114 10.65 13.86 10.23
CA GLY A 114 11.82 13.09 9.81
C GLY A 114 11.61 11.58 10.04
N SER A 115 12.49 10.98 10.84
CA SER A 115 12.38 9.57 11.23
C SER A 115 11.40 9.32 12.38
N LEU A 116 10.85 10.37 13.00
CA LEU A 116 9.92 10.23 14.10
C LEU A 116 8.48 10.21 13.57
N ILE A 117 7.71 9.23 14.02
CA ILE A 117 6.29 9.09 13.70
C ILE A 117 5.50 9.21 15.00
N TYR A 118 4.59 10.18 15.00
CA TYR A 118 3.67 10.41 16.10
C TYR A 118 2.29 9.90 15.75
N ALA A 119 1.67 9.17 16.67
CA ALA A 119 0.27 8.79 16.54
C ALA A 119 -0.63 9.91 17.07
N TYR A 120 -1.65 10.24 16.30
CA TYR A 120 -2.71 11.17 16.68
C TYR A 120 -3.98 10.39 17.02
N ARG A 121 -4.45 10.48 18.25
CA ARG A 121 -5.68 9.83 18.73
C ARG A 121 -6.41 10.73 19.73
N GLY A 122 -7.70 10.93 19.51
CA GLY A 122 -8.55 11.69 20.46
C GLY A 122 -8.04 13.10 20.79
N GLY A 123 -7.41 13.79 19.85
CA GLY A 123 -6.83 15.12 20.06
C GLY A 123 -5.41 15.12 20.66
N THR A 124 -4.88 13.95 21.01
CA THR A 124 -3.54 13.80 21.62
C THR A 124 -2.54 13.26 20.60
N LEU A 125 -1.37 13.88 20.58
CA LEU A 125 -0.21 13.45 19.81
C LEU A 125 0.79 12.76 20.75
N SER A 126 1.20 11.54 20.39
CA SER A 126 2.21 10.78 21.16
C SER A 126 3.21 10.11 20.21
N LEU A 127 4.49 10.05 20.62
CA LEU A 127 5.50 9.36 19.84
C LEU A 127 5.13 7.88 19.70
N ALA A 128 4.88 7.44 18.47
CA ALA A 128 4.57 6.05 18.17
C ALA A 128 5.83 5.23 17.96
N GLN A 129 6.75 5.76 17.13
CA GLN A 129 8.00 5.09 16.82
C GLN A 129 9.03 6.06 16.22
N ALA A 130 10.30 5.69 16.33
CA ALA A 130 11.37 6.20 15.49
C ALA A 130 11.75 5.12 14.45
N VAL A 131 11.96 5.54 13.21
CA VAL A 131 12.34 4.65 12.10
C VAL A 131 13.83 4.75 11.88
N THR A 132 14.47 3.59 11.73
CA THR A 132 15.89 3.47 11.40
C THR A 132 16.06 2.53 10.20
N ASP A 133 17.26 2.45 9.64
CA ASP A 133 17.55 1.52 8.56
C ASP A 133 17.35 0.06 8.97
N GLU A 134 17.56 -0.26 10.25
CA GLU A 134 17.47 -1.61 10.78
C GLU A 134 16.06 -1.98 11.28
N GLY A 135 15.17 -1.01 11.47
CA GLY A 135 13.84 -1.29 12.01
C GLY A 135 13.16 -0.10 12.68
N THR A 136 12.48 -0.34 13.78
CA THR A 136 11.78 0.71 14.53
C THR A 136 12.08 0.64 16.03
N ILE A 137 12.15 1.80 16.65
CA ILE A 137 12.26 1.98 18.11
C ILE A 137 10.90 2.48 18.60
N GLN A 138 10.32 1.77 19.54
CA GLN A 138 9.02 2.07 20.14
C GLN A 138 9.16 2.10 21.67
N SER A 139 8.14 2.56 22.39
CA SER A 139 8.14 2.54 23.85
C SER A 139 8.31 1.11 24.44
N ALA A 140 7.83 0.10 23.71
CA ALA A 140 7.95 -1.31 24.11
C ALA A 140 9.33 -1.94 23.79
N GLY A 141 10.21 -1.23 23.10
CA GLY A 141 11.54 -1.72 22.71
C GLY A 141 11.84 -1.54 21.22
N VAL A 142 12.84 -2.26 20.76
CA VAL A 142 13.32 -2.21 19.38
C VAL A 142 12.76 -3.40 18.60
N ASN A 143 12.29 -3.13 17.39
CA ASN A 143 11.91 -4.13 16.41
C ASN A 143 12.88 -4.09 15.24
N TYR A 144 13.53 -5.19 14.93
CA TYR A 144 14.47 -5.35 13.82
C TYR A 144 13.76 -5.92 12.60
N PHE A 145 14.10 -5.43 11.43
CA PHE A 145 13.55 -5.88 10.14
C PHE A 145 14.49 -6.88 9.49
N ILE A 146 13.99 -8.07 9.23
CA ILE A 146 14.65 -9.06 8.37
C ILE A 146 14.07 -8.87 6.97
N ARG A 147 14.94 -8.43 6.04
CA ARG A 147 14.56 -8.07 4.68
C ARG A 147 15.08 -9.08 3.67
N ASP A 148 14.36 -9.21 2.55
CA ASP A 148 14.89 -9.90 1.37
C ASP A 148 15.79 -8.98 0.52
N HIS A 149 16.31 -9.52 -0.58
CA HIS A 149 17.19 -8.80 -1.50
C HIS A 149 16.53 -7.61 -2.21
N LEU A 150 15.19 -7.51 -2.21
CA LEU A 150 14.43 -6.38 -2.73
C LEU A 150 14.08 -5.34 -1.65
N GLY A 151 14.52 -5.58 -0.41
CA GLY A 151 14.23 -4.71 0.73
C GLY A 151 12.88 -4.96 1.38
N SER A 152 12.11 -5.95 0.93
CA SER A 152 10.81 -6.27 1.53
C SER A 152 10.98 -6.85 2.94
N VAL A 153 10.20 -6.38 3.91
CA VAL A 153 10.26 -6.87 5.29
C VAL A 153 9.60 -8.25 5.37
N ARG A 154 10.42 -9.30 5.53
CA ARG A 154 9.99 -10.70 5.60
C ARG A 154 9.66 -11.13 7.03
N ALA A 155 10.38 -10.58 8.00
CA ALA A 155 10.07 -10.79 9.41
C ALA A 155 10.41 -9.56 10.22
N VAL A 156 9.73 -9.41 11.35
CA VAL A 156 10.07 -8.45 12.41
C VAL A 156 10.42 -9.23 13.66
N VAL A 157 11.56 -8.92 14.23
CA VAL A 157 12.10 -9.57 15.44
C VAL A 157 12.23 -8.51 16.53
N ASP A 158 11.70 -8.76 17.72
CA ASP A 158 11.81 -7.84 18.84
C ASP A 158 13.22 -7.90 19.48
N HIS A 159 13.46 -7.00 20.42
CA HIS A 159 14.75 -6.90 21.15
C HIS A 159 15.10 -8.14 21.96
N THR A 160 14.17 -9.08 22.18
CA THR A 160 14.42 -10.36 22.86
C THR A 160 14.81 -11.48 21.91
N GLY A 161 14.77 -11.23 20.58
CA GLY A 161 15.01 -12.23 19.55
C GLY A 161 13.76 -12.99 19.11
N LYS A 162 12.57 -12.61 19.61
CA LYS A 162 11.31 -13.24 19.24
C LYS A 162 10.79 -12.67 17.95
N THR A 163 10.39 -13.53 17.01
CA THR A 163 9.67 -13.10 15.80
C THR A 163 8.24 -12.67 16.17
N VAL A 164 7.93 -11.42 15.91
CA VAL A 164 6.62 -10.80 16.23
C VAL A 164 5.74 -10.57 15.00
N GLU A 165 6.34 -10.62 13.81
CA GLU A 165 5.60 -10.53 12.54
C GLU A 165 6.33 -11.33 11.46
N ARG A 166 5.58 -11.94 10.54
CA ARG A 166 6.11 -12.53 9.31
C ARG A 166 5.27 -12.09 8.12
N ASN A 167 5.93 -11.92 6.98
CA ASN A 167 5.29 -11.49 5.74
C ASN A 167 5.80 -12.31 4.57
N ASP A 168 4.86 -12.85 3.81
CA ASP A 168 5.11 -13.40 2.49
C ASP A 168 4.33 -12.58 1.46
N TYR A 169 4.92 -12.43 0.28
CA TYR A 169 4.36 -11.58 -0.76
C TYR A 169 4.24 -12.36 -2.07
N TYR A 170 3.18 -12.08 -2.82
CA TYR A 170 3.14 -12.35 -4.24
C TYR A 170 4.19 -11.50 -4.98
N PRO A 171 4.60 -11.89 -6.19
CA PRO A 171 5.59 -11.16 -6.98
C PRO A 171 5.34 -9.65 -7.12
N PHE A 172 4.08 -9.22 -7.22
CA PHE A 172 3.72 -7.79 -7.28
C PHE A 172 3.41 -7.17 -5.90
N GLY A 173 3.79 -7.83 -4.81
CA GLY A 173 3.78 -7.23 -3.47
C GLY A 173 2.50 -7.40 -2.68
N GLY A 174 1.46 -8.04 -3.22
CA GLY A 174 0.30 -8.44 -2.43
C GLY A 174 0.72 -9.40 -1.30
N ARG A 175 0.27 -9.15 -0.06
CA ARG A 175 0.61 -10.03 1.07
C ARG A 175 -0.20 -11.33 1.02
N HIS A 176 0.41 -12.42 1.43
CA HIS A 176 -0.29 -13.67 1.67
C HIS A 176 -1.06 -13.62 3.00
N GLU A 177 -2.32 -13.98 2.96
CA GLU A 177 -3.07 -14.32 4.17
C GLU A 177 -2.84 -15.80 4.47
N ASN A 178 -1.89 -16.09 5.35
CA ASN A 178 -1.57 -17.45 5.75
C ASN A 178 -1.75 -17.61 7.26
N ALA A 179 -2.52 -18.60 7.70
CA ALA A 179 -2.79 -18.85 9.12
C ALA A 179 -1.51 -19.16 9.92
N SER A 180 -0.47 -19.71 9.27
CA SER A 180 0.85 -19.93 9.89
C SER A 180 1.72 -18.67 9.97
N LEU A 181 1.32 -17.60 9.29
CA LEU A 181 1.98 -16.31 9.24
C LEU A 181 0.96 -15.22 9.56
N PRO A 182 0.53 -15.08 10.84
CA PRO A 182 -0.52 -14.14 11.20
C PRO A 182 -0.13 -12.73 10.79
N LEU A 183 -1.07 -12.03 10.14
CA LEU A 183 -0.96 -10.63 9.79
C LEU A 183 -1.13 -9.81 11.07
N THR A 184 -0.03 -9.47 11.71
CA THR A 184 -0.05 -8.59 12.87
C THR A 184 0.15 -7.15 12.41
N GLY A 185 -0.53 -6.20 13.03
CA GLY A 185 -0.38 -4.76 12.76
C GLY A 185 0.86 -4.12 13.40
N VAL A 186 1.89 -4.93 13.71
CA VAL A 186 3.06 -4.45 14.47
C VAL A 186 3.93 -3.51 13.65
N ASN A 187 4.08 -3.79 12.36
CA ASN A 187 4.96 -3.04 11.49
C ASN A 187 4.20 -2.45 10.31
N ARG A 188 4.50 -1.20 9.97
CA ARG A 188 3.92 -0.50 8.83
C ARG A 188 4.73 -0.69 7.53
N TYR A 189 6.00 -1.10 7.62
CA TYR A 189 6.89 -1.28 6.47
C TYR A 189 6.78 -2.70 5.93
N LYS A 190 6.47 -2.83 4.65
CA LYS A 190 6.12 -4.11 4.02
C LYS A 190 6.97 -4.36 2.76
N PHE A 191 6.33 -4.60 1.63
CA PHE A 191 6.97 -4.88 0.34
C PHE A 191 7.87 -3.73 -0.10
N GLY A 192 9.09 -4.06 -0.56
CA GLY A 192 10.12 -3.09 -0.92
C GLY A 192 10.55 -2.17 0.24
N GLY A 193 10.24 -2.54 1.50
CA GLY A 193 10.47 -1.70 2.67
C GLY A 193 9.56 -0.46 2.72
N LYS A 194 8.50 -0.42 1.93
CA LYS A 194 7.60 0.73 1.82
C LYS A 194 6.49 0.68 2.86
N GLU A 195 6.03 1.87 3.23
CA GLU A 195 4.98 2.02 4.23
C GLU A 195 3.63 1.58 3.68
N SER A 196 2.92 0.73 4.42
CA SER A 196 1.54 0.33 4.12
C SER A 196 0.55 1.37 4.63
N LEU A 197 -0.45 1.69 3.82
CA LEU A 197 -1.55 2.57 4.15
C LEU A 197 -2.75 1.83 4.79
N GLU A 198 -2.60 0.54 5.15
CA GLU A 198 -3.61 -0.21 5.89
C GLU A 198 -4.16 0.53 7.14
N PRO A 199 -3.33 1.26 7.92
CA PRO A 199 -3.84 2.01 9.07
C PRO A 199 -4.89 3.07 8.75
N VAL A 200 -4.92 3.57 7.51
CA VAL A 200 -5.95 4.48 6.99
C VAL A 200 -6.94 3.78 6.05
N SER A 201 -6.95 2.44 6.09
CA SER A 201 -7.86 1.59 5.31
C SER A 201 -7.71 1.72 3.80
N LEU A 202 -6.47 1.88 3.33
CA LEU A 202 -6.08 1.82 1.94
C LEU A 202 -5.10 0.66 1.75
N ASP A 203 -5.42 -0.26 0.84
CA ASP A 203 -4.57 -1.42 0.52
C ASP A 203 -3.46 -1.03 -0.48
N MET A 204 -2.76 0.05 -0.19
CA MET A 204 -1.69 0.62 -1.00
C MET A 204 -0.40 0.75 -0.22
N LEU A 205 0.69 0.93 -0.95
CA LEU A 205 2.03 1.19 -0.42
C LEU A 205 2.48 2.59 -0.80
N ASP A 206 3.06 3.30 0.16
CA ASP A 206 3.60 4.64 -0.02
C ASP A 206 5.06 4.59 -0.48
N PHE A 207 5.32 4.96 -1.72
CA PHE A 207 6.66 5.09 -2.29
C PHE A 207 7.19 6.54 -2.25
N GLY A 208 6.50 7.43 -1.56
CA GLY A 208 6.81 8.86 -1.47
C GLY A 208 6.13 9.67 -2.57
N ALA A 209 6.68 9.66 -3.77
CA ALA A 209 6.09 10.40 -4.89
C ALA A 209 4.78 9.82 -5.42
N ARG A 210 4.54 8.53 -5.21
CA ARG A 210 3.37 7.81 -5.70
C ARG A 210 2.92 6.75 -4.71
N PHE A 211 1.64 6.41 -4.77
CA PHE A 211 1.12 5.21 -4.12
C PHE A 211 1.01 4.06 -5.12
N TYR A 212 1.30 2.86 -4.64
CA TYR A 212 1.28 1.64 -5.43
C TYR A 212 0.20 0.70 -4.92
N ASP A 213 -0.66 0.23 -5.82
CA ASP A 213 -1.64 -0.81 -5.53
C ASP A 213 -1.08 -2.18 -5.96
N PRO A 214 -0.72 -3.05 -5.00
CA PRO A 214 -0.17 -4.36 -5.29
C PRO A 214 -1.21 -5.33 -5.86
N ARG A 215 -2.51 -5.06 -5.71
CA ARG A 215 -3.57 -5.93 -6.23
C ARG A 215 -3.65 -5.87 -7.74
N ILE A 216 -3.50 -4.67 -8.32
CA ILE A 216 -3.53 -4.44 -9.76
C ILE A 216 -2.13 -4.18 -10.35
N ALA A 217 -1.10 -4.21 -9.50
CA ALA A 217 0.30 -3.97 -9.86
C ALA A 217 0.51 -2.61 -10.58
N ARG A 218 -0.14 -1.54 -10.07
CA ARG A 218 -0.10 -0.21 -10.71
C ARG A 218 0.11 0.92 -9.71
N TRP A 219 0.69 1.99 -10.23
CA TRP A 219 0.78 3.28 -9.57
C TRP A 219 -0.52 4.08 -9.76
N ASN A 220 -0.84 4.92 -8.77
CA ASN A 220 -2.02 5.78 -8.81
C ASN A 220 -1.83 7.07 -9.62
N THR A 221 -0.59 7.43 -9.95
CA THR A 221 -0.23 8.61 -10.73
C THR A 221 0.87 8.25 -11.74
N GLN A 222 1.06 9.11 -12.74
CA GLN A 222 2.20 9.02 -13.64
C GLN A 222 3.52 9.24 -12.89
N ASP A 223 4.63 8.78 -13.47
CA ASP A 223 5.95 9.04 -12.92
C ASP A 223 6.28 10.53 -13.00
N PRO A 224 6.59 11.19 -11.87
CA PRO A 224 6.89 12.62 -11.91
C PRO A 224 8.24 12.96 -12.58
N LEU A 225 9.10 11.92 -12.92
CA LEU A 225 10.45 12.04 -13.50
C LEU A 225 11.43 12.81 -12.64
#